data_f730aa9b60b2dd691109c1461291bb53
#
_entry.id   f730aa9b60b2dd691109c1461291bb53
#
_cell.length_a   1.000
_cell.length_b   1.000
_cell.length_c   1.000
_cell.angle_alpha   90.00
_cell.angle_beta   90.00
_cell.angle_gamma   90.00
#
_symmetry.space_group_name_H-M   'P 1'
#
loop_
_entity.id
_entity.type
_entity.pdbx_description
1 polymer ?
#
loop_
_entity_poly.entity_id
_entity_poly.type
_entity_poly.pdbx_seq_one_letter_code
_entity_poly.pdbx_strand_id
1 'polypeptide(L)'
;MDSLGEVIRRQRELNRLTVRQFARMAGISNPYLSQIERGLRAPSQRVVDAIARSLETSADALYEQAGLTRVDDDEETPGVRAAIQADRALTPRQRRALLDVYDAFVATNDRRR
;
A
#
# COMPACT_ATOMS: atom_id res chain seq x y z
N MET A 1 -10.68 -13.12 9.64
CA MET A 1 -10.20 -12.38 8.46
C MET A 1 -8.69 -12.48 8.39
N ASP A 2 -8.15 -12.92 7.29
CA ASP A 2 -6.70 -13.08 7.16
C ASP A 2 -6.02 -11.72 6.97
N SER A 3 -4.91 -11.52 7.65
CA SER A 3 -4.09 -10.32 7.42
C SER A 3 -3.41 -10.42 6.05
N LEU A 4 -2.92 -9.28 5.56
CA LEU A 4 -2.18 -9.26 4.29
C LEU A 4 -0.94 -10.17 4.37
N GLY A 5 -0.22 -10.16 5.49
CA GLY A 5 0.94 -11.03 5.70
C GLY A 5 0.59 -12.49 5.62
N GLU A 6 -0.54 -12.88 6.20
CA GLU A 6 -1.02 -14.27 6.14
C GLU A 6 -1.41 -14.67 4.72
N VAL A 7 -2.05 -13.77 3.97
CA VAL A 7 -2.39 -14.02 2.58
C VAL A 7 -1.13 -14.21 1.75
N ILE A 8 -0.14 -13.35 1.92
CA ILE A 8 1.15 -13.45 1.22
C ILE A 8 1.83 -14.78 1.53
N ARG A 9 1.87 -15.16 2.81
CA ARG A 9 2.46 -16.43 3.23
C ARG A 9 1.73 -17.62 2.59
N ARG A 10 0.40 -17.59 2.61
CA ARG A 10 -0.40 -18.67 2.02
C ARG A 10 -0.12 -18.81 0.54
N GLN A 11 -0.08 -17.71 -0.18
CA GLN A 11 0.20 -17.72 -1.61
C GLN A 11 1.61 -18.24 -1.90
N ARG A 12 2.58 -17.85 -1.06
CA ARG A 12 3.95 -18.38 -1.17
C ARG A 12 3.96 -19.89 -1.01
N GLU A 13 3.29 -20.39 0.01
CA GLU A 13 3.24 -21.83 0.29
C GLU A 13 2.51 -22.60 -0.82
N LEU A 14 1.43 -22.05 -1.34
CA LEU A 14 0.70 -22.66 -2.45
C LEU A 14 1.56 -22.76 -3.72
N ASN A 15 2.47 -21.83 -3.91
CA ASN A 15 3.41 -21.86 -5.04
C ASN A 15 4.69 -22.63 -4.71
N ARG A 16 4.76 -23.26 -3.55
CA ARG A 16 5.89 -24.08 -3.10
C ARG A 16 7.22 -23.32 -3.11
N LEU A 17 7.15 -22.04 -2.72
CA LEU A 17 8.33 -21.18 -2.65
C LEU A 17 8.82 -21.09 -1.20
N THR A 18 10.14 -21.11 -1.03
CA THR A 18 10.73 -20.77 0.26
C THR A 18 10.74 -19.26 0.44
N VAL A 19 10.89 -18.78 1.68
CA VAL A 19 11.04 -17.37 1.96
C VAL A 19 12.19 -16.78 1.13
N ARG A 20 13.30 -17.50 1.08
CA ARG A 20 14.48 -17.07 0.34
C ARG A 20 14.20 -16.90 -1.16
N GLN A 21 13.53 -17.88 -1.76
CA GLN A 21 13.19 -17.81 -3.19
C GLN A 21 12.24 -16.66 -3.48
N PHE A 22 11.21 -16.52 -2.65
CA PHE A 22 10.19 -15.50 -2.85
C PHE A 22 10.76 -14.10 -2.63
N ALA A 23 11.57 -13.90 -1.59
CA ALA A 23 12.22 -12.62 -1.33
C ALA A 23 13.10 -12.21 -2.53
N ARG A 24 13.83 -13.17 -3.09
CA ARG A 24 14.66 -12.91 -4.28
C ARG A 24 13.80 -12.46 -5.47
N MET A 25 12.69 -13.15 -5.71
CA MET A 25 11.78 -12.82 -6.81
C MET A 25 11.18 -11.42 -6.65
N ALA A 26 10.84 -11.05 -5.43
CA ALA A 26 10.24 -9.75 -5.13
C ALA A 26 11.28 -8.63 -4.94
N GLY A 27 12.58 -8.97 -4.93
CA GLY A 27 13.64 -7.99 -4.78
C GLY A 27 13.74 -7.40 -3.39
N ILE A 28 13.41 -8.18 -2.35
CA ILE A 28 13.50 -7.75 -0.95
C ILE A 28 14.34 -8.73 -0.14
N SER A 29 14.73 -8.33 1.06
CA SER A 29 15.53 -9.19 1.93
C SER A 29 14.68 -10.27 2.57
N ASN A 30 15.33 -11.39 2.94
CA ASN A 30 14.66 -12.48 3.66
C ASN A 30 14.05 -12.01 4.98
N PRO A 31 14.78 -11.27 5.82
CA PRO A 31 14.18 -10.77 7.08
C PRO A 31 12.98 -9.87 6.85
N TYR A 32 13.03 -9.02 5.83
CA TYR A 32 11.91 -8.13 5.53
C TYR A 32 10.66 -8.94 5.15
N LEU A 33 10.78 -9.89 4.23
CA LEU A 33 9.65 -10.73 3.85
C LEU A 33 9.10 -11.51 5.05
N SER A 34 10.00 -12.09 5.86
CA SER A 34 9.60 -12.82 7.05
C SER A 34 8.79 -11.93 8.01
N GLN A 35 9.22 -10.69 8.21
CA GLN A 35 8.51 -9.75 9.08
C GLN A 35 7.15 -9.37 8.52
N ILE A 36 7.04 -9.21 7.20
CA ILE A 36 5.76 -8.93 6.54
C ILE A 36 4.80 -10.09 6.76
N GLU A 37 5.24 -11.33 6.53
CA GLU A 37 4.39 -12.51 6.68
C GLU A 37 3.92 -12.69 8.11
N ARG A 38 4.73 -12.30 9.08
CA ARG A 38 4.39 -12.42 10.50
C ARG A 38 3.59 -11.24 11.03
N GLY A 39 3.30 -10.25 10.19
CA GLY A 39 2.55 -9.07 10.59
C GLY A 39 3.33 -8.08 11.44
N LEU A 40 4.66 -8.22 11.51
CA LEU A 40 5.51 -7.35 12.30
C LEU A 40 5.88 -6.07 11.56
N ARG A 41 5.67 -6.03 10.26
CA ARG A 41 6.01 -4.90 9.43
C ARG A 41 5.06 -4.82 8.24
N ALA A 42 4.52 -3.63 8.01
CA ALA A 42 3.64 -3.39 6.88
C ALA A 42 4.48 -3.18 5.61
N PRO A 43 4.15 -3.86 4.50
CA PRO A 43 4.86 -3.62 3.25
C PRO A 43 4.43 -2.29 2.64
N SER A 44 5.37 -1.64 1.94
CA SER A 44 5.04 -0.47 1.14
C SER A 44 4.21 -0.90 -0.08
N GLN A 45 3.52 0.06 -0.71
CA GLN A 45 2.75 -0.21 -1.92
C GLN A 45 3.64 -0.83 -3.02
N ARG A 46 4.84 -0.29 -3.18
CA ARG A 46 5.81 -0.81 -4.15
C ARG A 46 6.15 -2.28 -3.89
N VAL A 47 6.32 -2.65 -2.62
CA VAL A 47 6.64 -4.03 -2.23
C VAL A 47 5.46 -4.94 -2.49
N VAL A 48 4.23 -4.50 -2.17
CA VAL A 48 3.04 -5.30 -2.46
C VAL A 48 2.90 -5.54 -3.96
N ASP A 49 3.15 -4.53 -4.79
CA ASP A 49 3.12 -4.68 -6.24
C ASP A 49 4.18 -5.68 -6.73
N ALA A 50 5.39 -5.64 -6.16
CA ALA A 50 6.46 -6.58 -6.51
C ALA A 50 6.11 -8.02 -6.10
N ILE A 51 5.54 -8.19 -4.92
CA ILE A 51 5.08 -9.49 -4.43
C ILE A 51 3.97 -10.03 -5.35
N ALA A 52 3.01 -9.19 -5.70
CA ALA A 52 1.92 -9.59 -6.58
C ALA A 52 2.43 -10.03 -7.96
N ARG A 53 3.37 -9.32 -8.54
CA ARG A 53 3.97 -9.71 -9.82
C ARG A 53 4.67 -11.05 -9.73
N SER A 54 5.37 -11.30 -8.63
CA SER A 54 6.06 -12.57 -8.39
C SER A 54 5.09 -13.75 -8.32
N LEU A 55 3.85 -13.49 -7.89
CA LEU A 55 2.79 -14.50 -7.78
C LEU A 55 1.89 -14.52 -9.04
N GLU A 56 2.19 -13.72 -10.04
CA GLU A 56 1.36 -13.57 -11.24
C GLU A 56 -0.08 -13.16 -10.90
N THR A 57 -0.23 -12.29 -9.92
CA THR A 57 -1.52 -11.74 -9.51
C THR A 57 -1.42 -10.23 -9.39
N SER A 58 -2.45 -9.59 -8.89
CA SER A 58 -2.48 -8.15 -8.70
C SER A 58 -2.45 -7.80 -7.21
N ALA A 59 -1.98 -6.59 -6.90
CA ALA A 59 -2.03 -6.08 -5.53
C ALA A 59 -3.47 -6.02 -5.03
N ASP A 60 -4.40 -5.61 -5.90
CA ASP A 60 -5.83 -5.56 -5.55
C ASP A 60 -6.37 -6.91 -5.13
N ALA A 61 -5.97 -7.98 -5.84
CA ALA A 61 -6.39 -9.34 -5.48
C ALA A 61 -5.85 -9.75 -4.11
N LEU A 62 -4.62 -9.39 -3.78
CA LEU A 62 -4.05 -9.68 -2.47
C LEU A 62 -4.79 -8.93 -1.36
N TYR A 63 -5.08 -7.66 -1.56
CA TYR A 63 -5.85 -6.87 -0.59
C TYR A 63 -7.26 -7.41 -0.41
N GLU A 64 -7.91 -7.81 -1.50
CA GLU A 64 -9.24 -8.39 -1.45
C GLU A 64 -9.26 -9.67 -0.62
N GLN A 65 -8.29 -10.56 -0.81
CA GLN A 65 -8.19 -11.79 -0.03
C GLN A 65 -7.97 -11.52 1.45
N ALA A 66 -7.30 -10.42 1.79
CA ALA A 66 -7.07 -10.01 3.16
C ALA A 66 -8.27 -9.25 3.77
N GLY A 67 -9.32 -9.04 2.99
CA GLY A 67 -10.47 -8.26 3.43
C GLY A 67 -10.15 -6.79 3.60
N LEU A 68 -9.11 -6.31 2.92
CA LEU A 68 -8.66 -4.92 2.99
C LEU A 68 -9.02 -4.20 1.70
N THR A 69 -9.34 -2.93 1.82
CA THR A 69 -9.54 -2.08 0.66
C THR A 69 -8.24 -1.34 0.42
N ARG A 70 -7.75 -1.39 -0.81
CA ARG A 70 -6.59 -0.61 -1.19
C ARG A 70 -6.92 0.86 -1.01
N VAL A 71 -6.08 1.58 -0.27
CA VAL A 71 -6.23 3.03 -0.10
C VAL A 71 -5.70 3.68 -1.36
N ASP A 72 -6.46 3.53 -2.42
CA ASP A 72 -6.22 4.29 -3.63
C ASP A 72 -7.13 5.51 -3.62
N ASP A 73 -6.94 6.37 -4.59
CA ASP A 73 -7.73 7.53 -4.88
C ASP A 73 -9.21 7.20 -5.11
N ASP A 74 -9.78 6.37 -4.24
CA ASP A 74 -11.17 6.03 -4.31
C ASP A 74 -11.95 7.26 -3.84
N GLU A 75 -12.79 7.78 -4.70
CA GLU A 75 -13.56 8.99 -4.45
C GLU A 75 -14.40 8.93 -3.18
N GLU A 76 -14.67 7.74 -2.67
CA GLU A 76 -15.46 7.53 -1.47
C GLU A 76 -14.65 7.62 -0.18
N THR A 77 -13.33 7.59 -0.25
CA THR A 77 -12.49 7.71 0.94
C THR A 77 -12.14 9.17 1.16
N PRO A 78 -12.40 9.74 2.36
CA PRO A 78 -11.98 11.10 2.66
C PRO A 78 -10.46 11.17 2.49
N GLY A 79 -10.00 11.82 1.45
CA GLY A 79 -8.60 11.93 1.14
C GLY A 79 -7.89 12.95 2.02
N VAL A 80 -6.63 13.17 1.68
CA VAL A 80 -5.77 14.15 2.37
C VAL A 80 -6.41 15.53 2.41
N ARG A 81 -7.05 15.94 1.30
CA ARG A 81 -7.71 17.26 1.23
C ARG A 81 -8.77 17.42 2.32
N ALA A 82 -9.65 16.45 2.49
CA ALA A 82 -10.68 16.51 3.52
C ALA A 82 -10.08 16.49 4.93
N ALA A 83 -9.02 15.70 5.14
CA ALA A 83 -8.34 15.65 6.43
C ALA A 83 -7.72 17.00 6.79
N ILE A 84 -7.11 17.68 5.83
CA ILE A 84 -6.56 19.03 6.05
C ILE A 84 -7.66 20.03 6.41
N GLN A 85 -8.78 19.97 5.69
CA GLN A 85 -9.91 20.87 5.94
C GLN A 85 -10.52 20.67 7.35
N ALA A 86 -10.48 19.45 7.85
CA ALA A 86 -11.07 19.11 9.16
C ALA A 86 -10.07 19.26 10.30
N ASP A 87 -8.81 19.49 10.03
CA ASP A 87 -7.78 19.54 11.07
C ASP A 87 -7.85 20.85 11.86
N ARG A 88 -8.23 20.74 13.12
CA ARG A 88 -8.39 21.88 14.02
C ARG A 88 -7.06 22.40 14.57
N ALA A 89 -5.97 21.65 14.40
CA ALA A 89 -4.64 22.09 14.79
C ALA A 89 -4.10 23.19 13.88
N LEU A 90 -4.70 23.35 12.71
CA LEU A 90 -4.29 24.34 11.73
C LEU A 90 -5.21 25.56 11.77
N THR A 91 -4.62 26.75 11.57
CA THR A 91 -5.43 27.96 11.34
C THR A 91 -6.06 27.89 9.95
N PRO A 92 -7.14 28.64 9.69
CA PRO A 92 -7.73 28.69 8.35
C PRO A 92 -6.73 29.07 7.26
N ARG A 93 -5.83 29.98 7.56
CA ARG A 93 -4.77 30.38 6.63
C ARG A 93 -3.81 29.27 6.31
N GLN A 94 -3.43 28.50 7.34
CA GLN A 94 -2.53 27.36 7.16
C GLN A 94 -3.19 26.23 6.37
N ARG A 95 -4.47 25.95 6.63
CA ARG A 95 -5.22 24.95 5.86
C ARG A 95 -5.23 25.31 4.39
N ARG A 96 -5.50 26.58 4.08
CA ARG A 96 -5.54 27.05 2.69
C ARG A 96 -4.20 26.89 2.00
N ALA A 97 -3.11 27.25 2.69
CA ALA A 97 -1.76 27.13 2.15
C ALA A 97 -1.43 25.67 1.85
N LEU A 98 -1.74 24.76 2.76
CA LEU A 98 -1.50 23.33 2.56
C LEU A 98 -2.34 22.76 1.42
N LEU A 99 -3.60 23.17 1.31
CA LEU A 99 -4.47 22.73 0.23
C LEU A 99 -3.96 23.20 -1.13
N ASP A 100 -3.45 24.43 -1.21
CA ASP A 100 -2.88 24.94 -2.45
C ASP A 100 -1.67 24.14 -2.90
N VAL A 101 -0.78 23.78 -1.95
CA VAL A 101 0.39 22.94 -2.24
C VAL A 101 -0.04 21.54 -2.67
N TYR A 102 -0.97 20.96 -1.92
CA TYR A 102 -1.49 19.62 -2.23
C TYR A 102 -2.10 19.58 -3.63
N ASP A 103 -2.96 20.54 -3.94
CA ASP A 103 -3.62 20.60 -5.25
C ASP A 103 -2.60 20.76 -6.38
N ALA A 104 -1.55 21.55 -6.17
CA ALA A 104 -0.49 21.73 -7.16
C ALA A 104 0.26 20.41 -7.43
N PHE A 105 0.58 19.65 -6.40
CA PHE A 105 1.24 18.34 -6.55
C PHE A 105 0.35 17.34 -7.28
N VAL A 106 -0.92 17.27 -6.91
CA VAL A 106 -1.87 16.35 -7.54
C VAL A 106 -2.02 16.68 -9.03
N ALA A 107 -2.17 17.96 -9.36
CA ALA A 107 -2.29 18.39 -10.75
C ALA A 107 -1.05 18.04 -11.58
N THR A 108 0.15 18.19 -11.00
CA THR A 108 1.40 17.84 -11.66
C THR A 108 1.49 16.33 -11.90
N ASN A 109 1.08 15.53 -10.94
CA ASN A 109 1.13 14.07 -11.05
C ASN A 109 0.12 13.55 -12.06
N ASP A 110 -1.06 14.16 -12.15
CA ASP A 110 -2.07 13.77 -13.13
C ASP A 110 -1.59 13.97 -14.55
N ARG A 111 -0.77 14.99 -14.80
CA ARG A 111 -0.21 15.26 -16.12
C ARG A 111 0.80 14.20 -16.57
N ARG A 112 1.33 13.40 -15.65
CA ARG A 112 2.32 12.38 -15.94
C ARG A 112 1.73 10.99 -16.21
N ARG A 113 0.45 10.86 -16.05
CA ARG A 113 -0.25 9.60 -16.31
C ARG A 113 -0.58 9.43 -17.78
#